data_4027cc15162ca47904c0270fa0c7b595
#
_entry.id   4027cc15162ca47904c0270fa0c7b595
#
_cell.length_a   1.000
_cell.length_b   1.000
_cell.length_c   1.000
_cell.angle_alpha   90.00
_cell.angle_beta   90.00
_cell.angle_gamma   90.00
#
_symmetry.space_group_name_H-M   'P 1'
#
loop_
_entity.id
_entity.type
_entity.pdbx_description
1 polymer ?
#
loop_
_entity_poly.entity_id
_entity_poly.type
_entity_poly.pdbx_seq_one_letter_code
_entity_poly.pdbx_strand_id
1 'polypeptide(L)'
;MYNPMNTIMQRAIPITCPQEILLGLHMDTQQFATLRKEQSAMLLFREGRLSSGMAASWLGVPRAHFLIKAMQEGATLLANTQEDFRRETALL
;
A
#
# COMPACT_ATOMS: atom_id res chain seq x y z
N MET A 1 -8.30 -16.80 -16.79
CA MET A 1 -7.34 -17.74 -17.38
C MET A 1 -6.04 -17.70 -16.58
N TYR A 2 -5.46 -18.85 -16.32
CA TYR A 2 -4.23 -18.95 -15.58
C TYR A 2 -3.06 -18.37 -16.37
N ASN A 3 -2.24 -17.55 -15.72
CA ASN A 3 -1.07 -16.93 -16.32
C ASN A 3 0.18 -17.27 -15.50
N PRO A 4 1.05 -18.17 -15.98
CA PRO A 4 2.23 -18.56 -15.21
C PRO A 4 3.17 -17.39 -14.91
N MET A 5 3.25 -16.41 -15.79
CA MET A 5 4.06 -15.21 -15.56
C MET A 5 3.55 -14.43 -14.36
N ASN A 6 2.23 -14.27 -14.25
CA ASN A 6 1.63 -13.63 -13.11
C ASN A 6 1.91 -14.38 -11.81
N THR A 7 1.86 -15.69 -11.87
CA THR A 7 2.14 -16.52 -10.70
C THR A 7 3.56 -16.31 -10.20
N ILE A 8 4.51 -16.13 -11.10
CA ILE A 8 5.91 -15.88 -10.75
C ILE A 8 6.09 -14.47 -10.20
N MET A 9 5.45 -13.49 -10.84
CA MET A 9 5.64 -12.07 -10.49
C MET A 9 4.79 -11.63 -9.32
N GLN A 10 3.64 -12.25 -9.14
CA GLN A 10 2.67 -11.83 -8.13
C GLN A 10 2.25 -13.02 -7.30
N ARG A 11 2.89 -13.21 -6.18
CA ARG A 11 2.51 -14.27 -5.27
C ARG A 11 1.41 -13.79 -4.36
N ALA A 12 0.33 -14.58 -4.29
CA ALA A 12 -0.73 -14.31 -3.36
C ALA A 12 -0.36 -14.88 -2.00
N ILE A 13 -0.49 -14.06 -0.97
CA ILE A 13 -0.21 -14.48 0.40
C ILE A 13 -1.54 -14.50 1.15
N PRO A 14 -2.01 -15.69 1.56
CA PRO A 14 -3.27 -15.74 2.31
C PRO A 14 -3.06 -15.21 3.71
N ILE A 15 -4.00 -14.39 4.16
CA ILE A 15 -4.01 -13.87 5.52
C ILE A 15 -5.28 -14.37 6.18
N THR A 16 -5.12 -15.06 7.30
CA THR A 16 -6.26 -15.57 8.03
C THR A 16 -6.90 -14.46 8.83
N CYS A 17 -8.20 -14.29 8.65
CA CYS A 17 -8.97 -13.30 9.41
C CYS A 17 -10.25 -13.97 9.91
N PRO A 18 -10.49 -13.97 11.22
CA PRO A 18 -11.72 -14.54 11.74
C PRO A 18 -12.95 -13.83 11.19
N GLN A 19 -13.98 -14.60 10.90
CA GLN A 19 -15.20 -14.06 10.33
C GLN A 19 -15.84 -13.00 11.23
N GLU A 20 -15.71 -13.16 12.54
CA GLU A 20 -16.27 -12.21 13.50
C GLU A 20 -15.68 -10.82 13.30
N ILE A 21 -14.42 -10.73 12.90
CA ILE A 21 -13.78 -9.43 12.68
C ILE A 21 -14.37 -8.76 11.45
N LEU A 22 -14.57 -9.52 10.39
CA LEU A 22 -15.19 -8.97 9.18
C LEU A 22 -16.60 -8.49 9.46
N LEU A 23 -17.37 -9.27 10.21
CA LEU A 23 -18.73 -8.88 10.57
C LEU A 23 -18.75 -7.64 11.45
N GLY A 24 -17.83 -7.57 12.40
CA GLY A 24 -17.74 -6.41 13.29
C GLY A 24 -17.36 -5.14 12.56
N LEU A 25 -16.62 -5.26 11.46
CA LEU A 25 -16.21 -4.11 10.65
C LEU A 25 -17.20 -3.80 9.52
N HIS A 26 -18.22 -4.65 9.34
CA HIS A 26 -19.16 -4.54 8.23
C HIS A 26 -18.44 -4.58 6.89
N MET A 27 -17.46 -5.47 6.78
CA MET A 27 -16.66 -5.62 5.57
C MET A 27 -16.76 -7.03 5.00
N ASP A 28 -16.76 -7.13 3.68
CA ASP A 28 -16.57 -8.43 3.04
C ASP A 28 -15.07 -8.70 2.88
N THR A 29 -14.74 -9.90 2.36
CA THR A 29 -13.34 -10.29 2.24
C THR A 29 -12.57 -9.38 1.28
N GLN A 30 -13.22 -8.91 0.21
CA GLN A 30 -12.58 -8.04 -0.76
C GLN A 30 -12.26 -6.68 -0.14
N GLN A 31 -13.19 -6.13 0.60
CA GLN A 31 -12.99 -4.84 1.26
C GLN A 31 -11.87 -4.93 2.29
N PHE A 32 -11.83 -6.01 3.04
CA PHE A 32 -10.80 -6.20 4.04
C PHE A 32 -9.43 -6.40 3.39
N ALA A 33 -9.37 -7.16 2.29
CA ALA A 33 -8.12 -7.36 1.57
C ALA A 33 -7.56 -6.04 1.04
N THR A 34 -8.43 -5.19 0.50
CA THR A 34 -8.03 -3.87 0.02
C THR A 34 -7.50 -3.02 1.16
N LEU A 35 -8.21 -3.01 2.29
CA LEU A 35 -7.77 -2.26 3.46
C LEU A 35 -6.40 -2.72 3.93
N ARG A 36 -6.20 -4.03 4.05
CA ARG A 36 -4.93 -4.58 4.50
C ARG A 36 -3.78 -4.20 3.57
N LYS A 37 -4.04 -4.24 2.26
CA LYS A 37 -3.02 -3.89 1.29
C LYS A 37 -2.63 -2.42 1.42
N GLU A 38 -3.63 -1.54 1.53
CA GLU A 38 -3.37 -0.11 1.68
C GLU A 38 -2.61 0.19 2.97
N GLN A 39 -3.02 -0.42 4.07
CA GLN A 39 -2.37 -0.20 5.34
C GLN A 39 -0.94 -0.71 5.35
N SER A 40 -0.70 -1.86 4.73
CA SER A 40 0.64 -2.41 4.64
C SER A 40 1.55 -1.54 3.79
N ALA A 41 1.08 -1.07 2.65
CA ALA A 41 1.85 -0.20 1.79
C ALA A 41 2.20 1.11 2.51
N MET A 42 1.22 1.67 3.21
CA MET A 42 1.43 2.93 3.93
C MET A 42 2.43 2.76 5.08
N LEU A 43 2.29 1.69 5.84
CA LEU A 43 3.19 1.43 6.96
C LEU A 43 4.62 1.23 6.47
N LEU A 44 4.81 0.40 5.46
CA LEU A 44 6.14 0.12 4.95
C LEU A 44 6.78 1.35 4.33
N PHE A 45 5.97 2.18 3.68
CA PHE A 45 6.46 3.44 3.15
C PHE A 45 6.93 4.37 4.28
N ARG A 46 6.13 4.50 5.33
CA ARG A 46 6.50 5.36 6.47
C ARG A 46 7.73 4.87 7.19
N GLU A 47 7.96 3.55 7.20
CA GLU A 47 9.14 2.98 7.82
C GLU A 47 10.37 3.06 6.92
N GLY A 48 10.23 3.58 5.72
CA GLY A 48 11.33 3.68 4.79
C GLY A 48 11.72 2.36 4.14
N ARG A 49 10.86 1.35 4.25
CA ARG A 49 11.14 0.00 3.73
C ARG A 49 10.58 -0.20 2.32
N LEU A 50 9.75 0.70 1.87
CA LEU A 50 9.12 0.61 0.57
C LEU A 50 9.06 2.02 -0.02
N SER A 51 9.51 2.18 -1.26
CA SER A 51 9.47 3.49 -1.90
C SER A 51 8.02 3.85 -2.27
N SER A 52 7.78 5.14 -2.47
CA SER A 52 6.46 5.58 -2.88
C SER A 52 6.06 5.02 -4.23
N GLY A 53 7.03 4.87 -5.14
CA GLY A 53 6.75 4.28 -6.45
C GLY A 53 6.32 2.84 -6.34
N MET A 54 7.01 2.06 -5.52
CA MET A 54 6.66 0.65 -5.31
C MET A 54 5.31 0.53 -4.61
N ALA A 55 5.06 1.36 -3.60
CA ALA A 55 3.79 1.34 -2.90
C ALA A 55 2.64 1.67 -3.84
N ALA A 56 2.79 2.72 -4.64
CA ALA A 56 1.77 3.13 -5.59
C ALA A 56 1.50 2.04 -6.63
N SER A 57 2.57 1.42 -7.12
CA SER A 57 2.44 0.33 -8.08
C SER A 57 1.68 -0.85 -7.48
N TRP A 58 1.99 -1.17 -6.23
CA TRP A 58 1.31 -2.26 -5.53
C TRP A 58 -0.18 -1.98 -5.38
N LEU A 59 -0.52 -0.74 -5.07
CA LEU A 59 -1.92 -0.34 -4.90
C LEU A 59 -2.63 -0.04 -6.21
N GLY A 60 -1.90 0.02 -7.31
CA GLY A 60 -2.49 0.32 -8.62
C GLY A 60 -2.95 1.76 -8.75
N VAL A 61 -2.28 2.69 -8.08
CA VAL A 61 -2.63 4.11 -8.14
C VAL A 61 -1.42 4.91 -8.61
N PRO A 62 -1.63 6.13 -9.15
CA PRO A 62 -0.51 7.00 -9.49
C PRO A 62 0.30 7.37 -8.25
N ARG A 63 1.62 7.49 -8.41
CA ARG A 63 2.51 7.80 -7.30
C ARG A 63 2.12 9.10 -6.60
N ALA A 64 1.77 10.13 -7.37
CA ALA A 64 1.37 11.41 -6.79
C ALA A 64 0.14 11.25 -5.91
N HIS A 65 -0.79 10.41 -6.33
CA HIS A 65 -2.00 10.13 -5.55
C HIS A 65 -1.64 9.45 -4.22
N PHE A 66 -0.73 8.48 -4.28
CA PHE A 66 -0.28 7.80 -3.07
C PHE A 66 0.39 8.77 -2.10
N LEU A 67 1.24 9.64 -2.62
CA LEU A 67 1.95 10.61 -1.77
C LEU A 67 1.00 11.59 -1.11
N ILE A 68 0.01 12.06 -1.83
CA ILE A 68 -1.00 12.95 -1.25
C ILE A 68 -1.74 12.25 -0.12
N LYS A 69 -2.13 11.00 -0.35
CA LYS A 69 -2.83 10.23 0.67
C LYS A 69 -1.95 9.99 1.88
N ALA A 70 -0.67 9.70 1.64
CA ALA A 70 0.28 9.49 2.73
C ALA A 70 0.42 10.75 3.58
N MET A 71 0.45 11.91 2.95
CA MET A 71 0.53 13.18 3.67
C MET A 71 -0.72 13.42 4.49
N GLN A 72 -1.89 13.10 3.93
CA GLN A 72 -3.16 13.29 4.64
C GLN A 72 -3.28 12.37 5.85
N GLU A 73 -2.83 11.12 5.72
CA GLU A 73 -2.95 10.14 6.80
C GLU A 73 -1.78 10.19 7.77
N GLY A 74 -0.62 10.49 7.26
CA GLY A 74 0.59 10.47 8.04
C GLY A 74 0.95 11.80 8.62
N ALA A 75 0.02 12.66 8.86
CA ALA A 75 0.18 13.94 9.53
C ALA A 75 1.63 14.43 9.65
N THR A 76 2.55 13.55 9.92
CA THR A 76 3.95 13.90 10.11
C THR A 76 4.80 13.09 9.13
N LEU A 77 5.38 13.78 8.18
CA LEU A 77 6.39 13.15 7.33
C LEU A 77 7.70 13.20 8.09
N LEU A 78 8.26 12.03 8.35
CA LEU A 78 9.56 11.96 8.95
C LEU A 78 10.61 12.47 7.97
N ALA A 79 11.79 12.84 8.49
CA ALA A 79 12.81 13.45 7.65
C ALA A 79 13.15 12.60 6.43
N ASN A 80 13.32 11.29 6.62
CA ASN A 80 13.63 10.40 5.51
C ASN A 80 12.46 10.28 4.54
N THR A 81 11.23 10.39 5.02
CA THR A 81 10.05 10.38 4.17
C THR A 81 9.99 11.64 3.32
N GLN A 82 10.31 12.78 3.92
CA GLN A 82 10.37 14.03 3.18
C GLN A 82 11.44 13.98 2.10
N GLU A 83 12.56 13.38 2.40
CA GLU A 83 13.64 13.23 1.44
C GLU A 83 13.22 12.33 0.29
N ASP A 84 12.52 11.25 0.59
CA ASP A 84 12.00 10.36 -0.44
C ASP A 84 11.01 11.09 -1.34
N PHE A 85 10.12 11.86 -0.74
CA PHE A 85 9.16 12.67 -1.49
C PHE A 85 9.89 13.65 -2.42
N ARG A 86 10.87 14.36 -1.87
CA ARG A 86 11.62 15.34 -2.63
C ARG A 86 12.37 14.70 -3.79
N ARG A 87 12.98 13.55 -3.53
CA ARG A 87 13.72 12.81 -4.54
C ARG A 87 12.82 12.36 -5.67
N GLU A 88 11.63 11.88 -5.33
CA GLU A 88 10.69 11.38 -6.32
C GLU A 88 10.06 12.49 -7.14
N THR A 89 9.76 13.61 -6.50
CA THR A 89 9.20 14.75 -7.24
C THR A 89 10.24 15.38 -8.15
N ALA A 90 11.51 15.29 -7.80
CA ALA A 90 12.57 15.81 -8.66
C ALA A 90 12.70 15.00 -9.95
N LEU A 91 12.24 13.77 -9.96
CA LEU A 91 12.29 12.91 -11.15
C LEU A 91 11.09 13.12 -12.07
N LEU A 92 10.11 13.86 -11.63
CA LEU A 92 8.95 14.15 -12.44
C LEU A 92 9.28 15.28 -13.41
#